data_de8ca0e2da0562ab32f03fb6018948dd
#
_entry.id   de8ca0e2da0562ab32f03fb6018948dd
#
_cell.length_a   1.000
_cell.length_b   1.000
_cell.length_c   1.000
_cell.angle_alpha   90.00
_cell.angle_beta   90.00
_cell.angle_gamma   90.00
#
_symmetry.space_group_name_H-M   'P 1'
#
loop_
_entity.id
_entity.type
_entity.pdbx_description
1 polymer ?
#
loop_
_entity_poly.entity_id
_entity_poly.type
_entity_poly.pdbx_seq_one_letter_code
_entity_poly.pdbx_strand_id
1 'polypeptide(L)'
;ISKSNCCVIFINQLREKVGVMFGNPETTTGGNALKFYASVRLDIRRVTSIKDGDEVVGNQVRVKVVKNKVAPPFRKAEFEITFGEGISKIGEIVDLGTELGILKKSGSWYSYNDTKIGQGRDAVKNMLKDNPELCDEVEGLIAAALQDANANP
;
A
#
# COMPACT_ATOMS: atom_id res chain seq x y z
N ILE A 1 1.39 3.14 -29.84
CA ILE A 1 0.71 2.63 -28.62
C ILE A 1 -0.77 2.41 -28.90
N SER A 2 -1.48 3.36 -29.54
CA SER A 2 -2.93 3.26 -29.83
C SER A 2 -3.34 2.07 -30.72
N LYS A 3 -2.39 1.43 -31.38
CA LYS A 3 -2.63 0.25 -32.27
C LYS A 3 -2.13 -1.06 -31.67
N SER A 4 -1.62 -1.04 -30.43
CA SER A 4 -1.08 -2.22 -29.74
C SER A 4 -1.72 -2.37 -28.37
N ASN A 5 -2.02 -3.60 -27.95
CA ASN A 5 -2.50 -3.92 -26.61
C ASN A 5 -1.36 -3.75 -25.58
N CYS A 6 -1.00 -2.49 -25.30
CA CYS A 6 0.16 -2.14 -24.47
C CYS A 6 -0.26 -1.18 -23.37
N CYS A 7 0.17 -1.45 -22.14
CA CYS A 7 0.10 -0.53 -21.03
C CYS A 7 1.44 0.21 -20.91
N VAL A 8 1.41 1.55 -20.88
CA VAL A 8 2.62 2.38 -20.73
C VAL A 8 2.59 3.07 -19.38
N ILE A 9 3.65 2.87 -18.61
CA ILE A 9 3.84 3.47 -17.29
C ILE A 9 4.97 4.49 -17.38
N PHE A 10 4.65 5.77 -17.09
CA PHE A 10 5.63 6.84 -16.98
C PHE A 10 5.99 7.06 -15.51
N ILE A 11 7.26 6.92 -15.19
CA ILE A 11 7.81 7.18 -13.84
C ILE A 11 8.44 8.57 -13.86
N ASN A 12 7.88 9.49 -13.06
CA ASN A 12 8.34 10.86 -12.93
C ASN A 12 8.70 11.22 -11.49
N GLN A 13 9.74 12.02 -11.33
CA GLN A 13 10.05 12.63 -10.03
C GLN A 13 9.32 13.96 -9.88
N LEU A 14 8.89 14.27 -8.66
CA LEU A 14 8.40 15.58 -8.28
C LEU A 14 9.58 16.55 -8.13
N ARG A 15 9.38 17.77 -8.62
CA ARG A 15 10.30 18.90 -8.46
C ARG A 15 9.52 20.06 -7.88
N GLU A 16 10.18 20.92 -7.15
CA GLU A 16 9.61 22.17 -6.66
C GLU A 16 9.92 23.31 -7.62
N LYS A 17 8.91 24.10 -7.93
CA LYS A 17 9.10 25.37 -8.66
C LYS A 17 9.56 26.44 -7.71
N VAL A 18 10.72 27.01 -7.96
CA VAL A 18 11.24 28.15 -7.22
C VAL A 18 10.34 29.38 -7.47
N GLY A 19 10.00 30.13 -6.40
CA GLY A 19 9.27 31.40 -6.51
C GLY A 19 7.73 31.26 -6.48
N VAL A 20 7.18 30.09 -6.23
CA VAL A 20 5.73 29.93 -6.00
C VAL A 20 5.40 30.25 -4.53
N MET A 21 4.88 31.46 -4.28
CA MET A 21 4.48 31.89 -2.93
C MET A 21 3.11 31.36 -2.49
N PHE A 22 2.22 31.01 -3.44
CA PHE A 22 0.87 30.50 -3.17
C PHE A 22 0.57 29.29 -4.03
N GLY A 23 -0.17 28.29 -3.47
CA GLY A 23 -0.54 27.05 -4.15
C GLY A 23 0.48 25.95 -3.99
N ASN A 24 0.34 24.87 -4.79
CA ASN A 24 1.23 23.72 -4.73
C ASN A 24 2.46 23.94 -5.64
N PRO A 25 3.67 24.09 -5.10
CA PRO A 25 4.89 24.26 -5.87
C PRO A 25 5.35 23.00 -6.62
N GLU A 26 4.80 21.85 -6.28
CA GLU A 26 5.20 20.57 -6.86
C GLU A 26 4.83 20.48 -8.35
N THR A 27 5.80 20.09 -9.15
CA THR A 27 5.64 19.86 -10.60
C THR A 27 6.41 18.62 -11.05
N THR A 28 6.01 18.07 -12.19
CA THR A 28 6.73 16.99 -12.85
C THR A 28 7.55 17.55 -14.01
N THR A 29 8.66 16.89 -14.34
CA THR A 29 9.40 17.19 -15.57
C THR A 29 8.57 16.84 -16.81
N GLY A 30 8.83 17.49 -17.96
CA GLY A 30 8.12 17.20 -19.21
C GLY A 30 6.81 17.94 -19.43
N GLY A 31 6.53 18.98 -18.63
CA GLY A 31 5.36 19.86 -18.83
C GLY A 31 4.02 19.22 -18.41
N ASN A 32 2.93 19.78 -18.96
CA ASN A 32 1.58 19.38 -18.53
C ASN A 32 0.95 18.27 -19.39
N ALA A 33 1.57 17.88 -20.52
CA ALA A 33 0.97 16.95 -21.49
C ALA A 33 0.57 15.60 -20.83
N LEU A 34 1.47 14.97 -20.07
CA LEU A 34 1.20 13.72 -19.38
C LEU A 34 0.04 13.82 -18.38
N LYS A 35 -0.14 14.99 -17.74
CA LYS A 35 -1.25 15.20 -16.80
C LYS A 35 -2.61 15.10 -17.49
N PHE A 36 -2.71 15.53 -18.74
CA PHE A 36 -3.95 15.47 -19.53
C PHE A 36 -4.16 14.10 -20.16
N TYR A 37 -3.13 13.54 -20.80
CA TYR A 37 -3.24 12.29 -21.55
C TYR A 37 -3.32 11.04 -20.69
N ALA A 38 -2.68 11.01 -19.51
CA ALA A 38 -2.70 9.84 -18.63
C ALA A 38 -4.13 9.45 -18.24
N SER A 39 -4.44 8.17 -18.33
CA SER A 39 -5.72 7.59 -17.88
C SER A 39 -5.75 7.47 -16.36
N VAL A 40 -4.64 7.06 -15.76
CA VAL A 40 -4.45 6.94 -14.31
C VAL A 40 -3.22 7.73 -13.90
N ARG A 41 -3.29 8.43 -12.77
CA ARG A 41 -2.14 9.10 -12.14
C ARG A 41 -2.09 8.72 -10.69
N LEU A 42 -0.93 8.26 -10.27
CA LEU A 42 -0.62 7.86 -8.90
C LEU A 42 0.40 8.82 -8.29
N ASP A 43 0.16 9.27 -7.09
CA ASP A 43 1.12 10.01 -6.26
C ASP A 43 1.66 9.03 -5.21
N ILE A 44 2.96 8.75 -5.28
CA ILE A 44 3.63 7.79 -4.41
C ILE A 44 4.56 8.56 -3.48
N ARG A 45 4.36 8.39 -2.16
CA ARG A 45 5.16 9.08 -1.13
C ARG A 45 5.62 8.13 -0.04
N ARG A 46 6.86 8.31 0.38
CA ARG A 46 7.34 7.72 1.62
C ARG A 46 6.68 8.44 2.80
N VAL A 47 6.08 7.67 3.70
CA VAL A 47 5.44 8.18 4.92
C VAL A 47 6.47 8.19 6.07
N THR A 48 7.11 7.03 6.29
CA THR A 48 8.14 6.86 7.33
C THR A 48 9.13 5.78 6.93
N SER A 49 10.27 5.74 7.60
CA SER A 49 11.24 4.66 7.46
C SER A 49 10.95 3.58 8.52
N ILE A 50 11.05 2.33 8.10
CA ILE A 50 10.94 1.15 8.97
C ILE A 50 12.33 0.82 9.47
N LYS A 51 12.47 0.68 10.79
CA LYS A 51 13.74 0.37 11.45
C LYS A 51 13.66 -0.96 12.16
N ASP A 52 14.76 -1.69 12.13
CA ASP A 52 15.02 -2.83 12.99
C ASP A 52 16.23 -2.45 13.87
N GLY A 53 15.97 -2.14 15.14
CA GLY A 53 16.94 -1.46 16.00
C GLY A 53 17.32 -0.08 15.44
N ASP A 54 18.60 0.12 15.17
CA ASP A 54 19.14 1.37 14.59
C ASP A 54 19.20 1.37 13.06
N GLU A 55 19.01 0.21 12.42
CA GLU A 55 19.13 0.05 10.97
C GLU A 55 17.79 0.32 10.27
N VAL A 56 17.86 1.05 9.14
CA VAL A 56 16.68 1.27 8.30
C VAL A 56 16.54 0.11 7.32
N VAL A 57 15.52 -0.72 7.51
CA VAL A 57 15.28 -1.94 6.73
C VAL A 57 14.22 -1.77 5.63
N GLY A 58 13.49 -0.65 5.64
CA GLY A 58 12.45 -0.42 4.66
C GLY A 58 11.78 0.94 4.79
N ASN A 59 10.73 1.13 4.01
CA ASN A 59 9.90 2.33 4.05
C ASN A 59 8.41 1.97 4.04
N GLN A 60 7.63 2.69 4.83
CA GLN A 60 6.19 2.74 4.65
C GLN A 60 5.86 3.75 3.55
N VAL A 61 5.08 3.33 2.59
CA VAL A 61 4.75 4.09 1.38
C VAL A 61 3.24 4.25 1.29
N ARG A 62 2.83 5.46 0.89
CA ARG A 62 1.45 5.78 0.57
C ARG A 62 1.32 6.04 -0.91
N VAL A 63 0.37 5.37 -1.56
CA VAL A 63 -0.05 5.62 -2.94
C VAL A 63 -1.43 6.26 -2.92
N LYS A 64 -1.57 7.41 -3.57
CA LYS A 64 -2.85 8.09 -3.76
C LYS A 64 -3.20 8.12 -5.25
N VAL A 65 -4.39 7.67 -5.60
CA VAL A 65 -4.94 7.80 -6.95
C VAL A 65 -5.44 9.23 -7.14
N VAL A 66 -4.66 10.07 -7.81
CA VAL A 66 -5.00 11.50 -8.00
C VAL A 66 -5.83 11.77 -9.25
N LYS A 67 -5.82 10.83 -10.20
CA LYS A 67 -6.67 10.83 -11.40
C LYS A 67 -6.94 9.40 -11.82
N ASN A 68 -8.19 9.12 -12.18
CA ASN A 68 -8.56 7.84 -12.75
C ASN A 68 -9.74 8.06 -13.71
N LYS A 69 -9.58 7.61 -14.97
CA LYS A 69 -10.62 7.68 -16.01
C LYS A 69 -11.41 6.38 -16.14
N VAL A 70 -10.95 5.30 -15.51
CA VAL A 70 -11.52 3.95 -15.67
C VAL A 70 -12.19 3.41 -14.41
N ALA A 71 -12.02 4.10 -13.26
CA ALA A 71 -12.65 3.76 -11.99
C ALA A 71 -12.71 5.00 -11.07
N PRO A 72 -13.43 4.99 -9.94
CA PRO A 72 -13.47 6.10 -8.99
C PRO A 72 -12.06 6.49 -8.51
N PRO A 73 -11.69 7.79 -8.60
CA PRO A 73 -10.40 8.29 -8.15
C PRO A 73 -10.37 8.50 -6.62
N PHE A 74 -9.24 9.04 -6.13
CA PHE A 74 -8.99 9.47 -4.74
C PHE A 74 -8.87 8.35 -3.71
N ARG A 75 -8.81 7.09 -4.14
CA ARG A 75 -8.46 5.98 -3.24
C ARG A 75 -6.99 6.08 -2.82
N LYS A 76 -6.70 5.54 -1.64
CA LYS A 76 -5.36 5.46 -1.08
C LYS A 76 -5.05 4.02 -0.73
N ALA A 77 -3.78 3.63 -0.89
CA ALA A 77 -3.22 2.40 -0.37
C ALA A 77 -1.94 2.73 0.39
N GLU A 78 -1.71 2.07 1.51
CA GLU A 78 -0.48 2.18 2.29
C GLU A 78 0.10 0.78 2.47
N PHE A 79 1.40 0.64 2.24
CA PHE A 79 2.09 -0.65 2.36
C PHE A 79 3.57 -0.44 2.68
N GLU A 80 4.21 -1.51 3.11
CA GLU A 80 5.63 -1.53 3.40
C GLU A 80 6.44 -2.01 2.21
N ILE A 81 7.57 -1.36 1.98
CA ILE A 81 8.61 -1.84 1.04
C ILE A 81 9.84 -2.16 1.88
N THR A 82 10.20 -3.44 1.94
CA THR A 82 11.41 -3.92 2.60
C THR A 82 12.56 -3.92 1.59
N PHE A 83 13.72 -3.42 1.99
CA PHE A 83 14.88 -3.36 1.11
C PHE A 83 15.36 -4.77 0.74
N GLY A 84 15.56 -4.99 -0.55
CA GLY A 84 15.95 -6.30 -1.11
C GLY A 84 14.81 -7.31 -1.30
N GLU A 85 13.68 -7.16 -0.60
CA GLU A 85 12.52 -8.07 -0.71
C GLU A 85 11.37 -7.47 -1.55
N GLY A 86 11.17 -6.14 -1.48
CA GLY A 86 10.08 -5.46 -2.15
C GLY A 86 8.87 -5.22 -1.26
N ILE A 87 7.65 -5.28 -1.83
CA ILE A 87 6.40 -5.05 -1.09
C ILE A 87 6.16 -6.20 -0.10
N SER A 88 5.96 -5.84 1.18
CA SER A 88 5.72 -6.81 2.27
C SER A 88 4.27 -7.31 2.26
N LYS A 89 4.00 -8.39 1.51
CA LYS A 89 2.67 -9.01 1.45
C LYS A 89 2.17 -9.44 2.84
N ILE A 90 3.04 -10.04 3.65
CA ILE A 90 2.68 -10.49 5.00
C ILE A 90 2.33 -9.30 5.90
N GLY A 91 3.03 -8.18 5.76
CA GLY A 91 2.71 -6.94 6.47
C GLY A 91 1.29 -6.44 6.15
N GLU A 92 0.90 -6.46 4.87
CA GLU A 92 -0.46 -6.12 4.43
C GLU A 92 -1.51 -7.08 5.02
N ILE A 93 -1.25 -8.39 5.02
CA ILE A 93 -2.16 -9.39 5.61
C ILE A 93 -2.42 -9.10 7.09
N VAL A 94 -1.39 -8.75 7.86
CA VAL A 94 -1.56 -8.39 9.28
C VAL A 94 -2.37 -7.11 9.45
N ASP A 95 -2.09 -6.08 8.65
CA ASP A 95 -2.78 -4.80 8.76
C ASP A 95 -4.24 -4.89 8.31
N LEU A 96 -4.49 -5.42 7.11
CA LEU A 96 -5.85 -5.61 6.58
C LEU A 96 -6.65 -6.63 7.41
N GLY A 97 -6.03 -7.74 7.82
CA GLY A 97 -6.66 -8.72 8.69
C GLY A 97 -7.10 -8.13 10.03
N THR A 98 -6.34 -7.17 10.56
CA THR A 98 -6.69 -6.45 11.79
C THR A 98 -7.79 -5.41 11.53
N GLU A 99 -7.71 -4.66 10.43
CA GLU A 99 -8.70 -3.65 10.05
C GLU A 99 -10.07 -4.29 9.78
N LEU A 100 -10.11 -5.45 9.12
CA LEU A 100 -11.33 -6.20 8.82
C LEU A 100 -11.83 -7.06 10.01
N GLY A 101 -11.11 -7.08 11.14
CA GLY A 101 -11.50 -7.82 12.34
C GLY A 101 -11.29 -9.33 12.24
N ILE A 102 -10.64 -9.83 11.19
CA ILE A 102 -10.23 -11.24 11.02
C ILE A 102 -9.18 -11.59 12.06
N LEU A 103 -8.17 -10.72 12.22
CA LEU A 103 -7.20 -10.77 13.30
C LEU A 103 -7.69 -9.83 14.42
N LYS A 104 -7.92 -10.37 15.60
CA LYS A 104 -8.31 -9.57 16.78
C LYS A 104 -7.06 -9.03 17.46
N LYS A 105 -7.03 -7.71 17.70
CA LYS A 105 -5.95 -7.04 18.44
C LYS A 105 -6.45 -6.60 19.80
N SER A 106 -5.78 -7.03 20.86
CA SER A 106 -6.05 -6.62 22.24
C SER A 106 -4.76 -6.13 22.89
N GLY A 107 -4.61 -4.81 23.04
CA GLY A 107 -3.34 -4.19 23.44
C GLY A 107 -2.23 -4.50 22.44
N SER A 108 -1.15 -5.15 22.90
CA SER A 108 -0.04 -5.60 22.03
C SER A 108 -0.24 -7.01 21.46
N TRP A 109 -1.27 -7.74 21.89
CA TRP A 109 -1.49 -9.12 21.49
C TRP A 109 -2.42 -9.22 20.29
N TYR A 110 -2.09 -10.14 19.38
CA TYR A 110 -2.91 -10.52 18.24
C TYR A 110 -3.40 -11.96 18.44
N SER A 111 -4.64 -12.21 18.02
CA SER A 111 -5.24 -13.52 18.04
C SER A 111 -6.03 -13.81 16.77
N TYR A 112 -6.08 -15.08 16.40
CA TYR A 112 -6.90 -15.62 15.33
C TYR A 112 -7.68 -16.83 15.85
N ASN A 113 -8.99 -16.90 15.61
CA ASN A 113 -9.88 -17.96 16.16
C ASN A 113 -9.65 -18.20 17.68
N ASP A 114 -9.58 -17.09 18.46
CA ASP A 114 -9.33 -17.05 19.89
C ASP A 114 -7.97 -17.62 20.36
N THR A 115 -7.12 -18.02 19.41
CA THR A 115 -5.73 -18.44 19.67
C THR A 115 -4.77 -17.24 19.53
N LYS A 116 -3.93 -17.02 20.53
CA LYS A 116 -2.89 -15.98 20.45
C LYS A 116 -1.82 -16.37 19.43
N ILE A 117 -1.57 -15.48 18.45
CA ILE A 117 -0.62 -15.70 17.36
C ILE A 117 0.67 -14.88 17.49
N GLY A 118 0.69 -13.87 18.35
CA GLY A 118 1.91 -13.11 18.61
C GLY A 118 1.68 -11.85 19.43
N GLN A 119 2.78 -11.36 20.02
CA GLN A 119 2.81 -10.07 20.70
C GLN A 119 3.59 -9.07 19.86
N GLY A 120 2.92 -8.02 19.40
CA GLY A 120 3.46 -7.06 18.45
C GLY A 120 3.34 -7.51 17.00
N ARG A 121 3.35 -6.53 16.10
CA ARG A 121 3.14 -6.73 14.66
C ARG A 121 4.21 -7.61 14.02
N ASP A 122 5.48 -7.41 14.40
CA ASP A 122 6.60 -8.16 13.82
C ASP A 122 6.60 -9.63 14.25
N ALA A 123 6.21 -9.93 15.48
CA ALA A 123 6.05 -11.31 15.93
C ALA A 123 4.97 -12.04 15.14
N VAL A 124 3.85 -11.34 14.82
CA VAL A 124 2.77 -11.90 13.98
C VAL A 124 3.24 -12.09 12.54
N LYS A 125 4.00 -11.15 11.97
CA LYS A 125 4.60 -11.29 10.63
C LYS A 125 5.49 -12.53 10.56
N ASN A 126 6.38 -12.72 11.55
CA ASN A 126 7.26 -13.89 11.59
C ASN A 126 6.47 -15.19 11.75
N MET A 127 5.47 -15.19 12.62
CA MET A 127 4.59 -16.34 12.82
C MET A 127 3.84 -16.73 11.54
N LEU A 128 3.30 -15.77 10.78
CA LEU A 128 2.65 -16.03 9.49
C LEU A 128 3.65 -16.46 8.41
N LYS A 129 4.89 -15.94 8.44
CA LYS A 129 5.96 -16.35 7.54
C LYS A 129 6.35 -17.82 7.75
N ASP A 130 6.36 -18.26 9.02
CA ASP A 130 6.69 -19.64 9.41
C ASP A 130 5.51 -20.61 9.23
N ASN A 131 4.28 -20.11 9.04
CA ASN A 131 3.05 -20.87 8.86
C ASN A 131 2.30 -20.45 7.58
N PRO A 132 2.75 -20.92 6.40
CA PRO A 132 2.15 -20.53 5.12
C PRO A 132 0.66 -20.87 4.99
N GLU A 133 0.23 -22.03 5.55
CA GLU A 133 -1.17 -22.47 5.52
C GLU A 133 -2.09 -21.47 6.23
N LEU A 134 -1.69 -20.99 7.42
CA LEU A 134 -2.44 -19.97 8.14
C LEU A 134 -2.41 -18.62 7.41
N CYS A 135 -1.27 -18.28 6.79
CA CYS A 135 -1.15 -17.07 5.99
C CYS A 135 -2.13 -17.07 4.81
N ASP A 136 -2.22 -18.17 4.08
CA ASP A 136 -3.11 -18.35 2.94
C ASP A 136 -4.59 -18.35 3.37
N GLU A 137 -4.92 -18.94 4.52
CA GLU A 137 -6.27 -18.92 5.09
C GLU A 137 -6.71 -17.49 5.42
N VAL A 138 -5.88 -16.73 6.14
CA VAL A 138 -6.17 -15.34 6.49
C VAL A 138 -6.26 -14.46 5.24
N GLU A 139 -5.38 -14.64 4.25
CA GLU A 139 -5.43 -13.94 2.97
C GLU A 139 -6.76 -14.22 2.22
N GLY A 140 -7.19 -15.47 2.19
CA GLY A 140 -8.46 -15.86 1.58
C GLY A 140 -9.67 -15.17 2.23
N LEU A 141 -9.69 -15.07 3.55
CA LEU A 141 -10.74 -14.36 4.29
C LEU A 141 -10.72 -12.84 4.01
N ILE A 142 -9.52 -12.24 3.93
CA ILE A 142 -9.36 -10.83 3.57
C ILE A 142 -9.90 -10.59 2.15
N ALA A 143 -9.53 -11.42 1.19
CA ALA A 143 -9.98 -11.30 -0.19
C ALA A 143 -11.50 -11.39 -0.30
N ALA A 144 -12.14 -12.32 0.41
CA ALA A 144 -13.60 -12.47 0.46
C ALA A 144 -14.27 -11.21 1.04
N ALA A 145 -13.78 -10.72 2.19
CA ALA A 145 -14.32 -9.53 2.84
C ALA A 145 -14.21 -8.26 1.96
N LEU A 146 -13.09 -8.11 1.22
CA LEU A 146 -12.90 -6.99 0.28
C LEU A 146 -13.81 -7.09 -0.95
N GLN A 147 -14.13 -8.30 -1.43
CA GLN A 147 -15.08 -8.48 -2.52
C GLN A 147 -16.50 -8.11 -2.09
N ASP A 148 -16.93 -8.53 -0.90
CA ASP A 148 -18.24 -8.20 -0.34
C ASP A 148 -18.38 -6.68 -0.13
N ALA A 149 -17.35 -6.01 0.36
CA ALA A 149 -17.33 -4.55 0.53
C ALA A 149 -17.40 -3.78 -0.80
N ASN A 150 -16.89 -4.34 -1.89
CA ASN A 150 -16.97 -3.73 -3.23
C ASN A 150 -18.30 -4.04 -3.95
N ALA A 151 -19.01 -5.08 -3.56
CA ALA A 151 -20.31 -5.46 -4.13
C ALA A 151 -21.48 -4.66 -3.55
N ASN A 152 -21.32 -4.10 -2.34
CA ASN A 152 -22.29 -3.24 -1.65
C ASN A 152 -21.66 -1.87 -1.36
N PRO A 153 -21.68 -0.92 -2.34
CA PRO A 153 -21.16 0.44 -2.15
C PRO A 153 -22.05 1.31 -1.25
#